data_fb52e125447c75c6e5f130283e9e5772
#
_entry.id   fb52e125447c75c6e5f130283e9e5772
#
_cell.length_a   1.000
_cell.length_b   1.000
_cell.length_c   1.000
_cell.angle_alpha   90.00
_cell.angle_beta   90.00
_cell.angle_gamma   90.00
#
_symmetry.space_group_name_H-M   'P 1'
#
loop_
_entity.id
_entity.type
_entity.pdbx_description
1 polymer ?
#
loop_
_entity_poly.entity_id
_entity_poly.type
_entity_poly.pdbx_seq_one_letter_code
_entity_poly.pdbx_strand_id
1 'polypeptide(L)'
;MLIALCMLALTGCSNDDIQSVDTTPADIRVSFTTPAGYSEELTMTDVHLTLTEINTGKETAFSFSTAENMTVTLNSVDGGYYRISATGKLNYRNSDLVAKKVEVTAYSDGTTLSKENAIVNLALQVVSQPDQDPADIAYKGFVLAEIFCAGTVNAQGSYYYADKYFVIYNNTDHVLYADSLVIAESDFLTTMKQEYKPNIMDTDMAVAAMYMIPGTGRDVPVQPGGKLLIVDNAVDHTVANPNSWNMTTADYEWYDESTNPQFTDIDNPKVPNLEKIYCSTLTLWSPHTQGFKSYALARMHTDKNTFLLDYLYNYNYHLTGQTGEADMTGTSYRLPNSWILDAVNMSSKAGFQWIVTSPALDRGFTYNSEFNFDDSRFGKSVRRKVASMDGKRAILMDTNNSAEDFEPRAKADPFHTFGI
;
A
#
# COMPACT_ATOMS: atom_id res chain seq x y z
N MET A 1 -72.79 10.88 18.95
CA MET A 1 -71.64 9.95 19.12
C MET A 1 -70.40 10.65 18.65
N LEU A 2 -69.72 11.26 19.64
CA LEU A 2 -68.52 12.08 19.40
C LEU A 2 -67.31 11.15 19.30
N ILE A 3 -66.54 11.25 18.21
CA ILE A 3 -65.25 10.60 18.06
C ILE A 3 -64.20 11.66 18.39
N ALA A 4 -63.51 11.46 19.54
CA ALA A 4 -62.40 12.29 19.94
C ALA A 4 -61.15 11.82 19.20
N LEU A 5 -60.54 12.71 18.41
CA LEU A 5 -59.29 12.51 17.72
C LEU A 5 -58.12 12.85 18.68
N CYS A 6 -57.43 11.85 19.23
CA CYS A 6 -56.22 12.04 19.99
C CYS A 6 -55.07 12.34 19.03
N MET A 7 -54.60 13.58 19.00
CA MET A 7 -53.29 13.94 18.44
C MET A 7 -52.22 13.52 19.44
N LEU A 8 -51.44 12.49 19.08
CA LEU A 8 -50.13 12.22 19.72
C LEU A 8 -49.12 13.17 19.15
N ALA A 9 -48.70 14.12 19.96
CA ALA A 9 -47.51 14.89 19.70
C ALA A 9 -46.27 13.96 19.91
N LEU A 10 -45.62 13.56 18.83
CA LEU A 10 -44.30 12.95 18.88
C LEU A 10 -43.27 14.09 19.07
N THR A 11 -42.89 14.32 20.33
CA THR A 11 -41.68 15.08 20.62
C THR A 11 -40.53 14.14 20.40
N GLY A 12 -39.97 14.17 19.19
CA GLY A 12 -38.65 13.59 18.90
C GLY A 12 -37.58 14.43 19.56
N CYS A 13 -37.06 13.98 20.70
CA CYS A 13 -35.75 14.44 21.15
C CYS A 13 -34.69 13.73 20.32
N SER A 14 -34.19 14.39 19.30
CA SER A 14 -32.88 14.11 18.76
C SER A 14 -31.95 15.23 19.25
N ASN A 15 -31.39 15.05 20.42
CA ASN A 15 -30.17 15.72 20.81
C ASN A 15 -28.99 14.86 20.32
N ASP A 16 -28.78 14.85 19.03
CA ASP A 16 -27.44 14.67 18.51
C ASP A 16 -26.78 16.02 18.66
N ASP A 17 -26.04 16.22 19.75
CA ASP A 17 -25.06 17.29 19.89
C ASP A 17 -23.98 17.07 18.84
N ILE A 18 -24.26 17.45 17.60
CA ILE A 18 -23.22 17.76 16.63
C ILE A 18 -22.51 18.98 17.23
N GLN A 19 -21.37 18.74 17.90
CA GLN A 19 -20.50 19.84 18.33
C GLN A 19 -20.15 20.62 17.08
N SER A 20 -20.79 21.78 16.91
CA SER A 20 -20.43 22.71 15.83
C SER A 20 -19.00 23.14 16.07
N VAL A 21 -18.10 22.78 15.19
CA VAL A 21 -16.71 23.25 15.22
C VAL A 21 -16.77 24.77 15.05
N ASP A 22 -16.11 25.52 15.95
CA ASP A 22 -15.95 26.97 15.81
C ASP A 22 -15.18 27.24 14.51
N THR A 23 -15.85 27.85 13.54
CA THR A 23 -15.28 28.17 12.22
C THR A 23 -14.48 29.48 12.20
N THR A 24 -14.33 30.15 13.34
CA THR A 24 -13.54 31.37 13.43
C THR A 24 -12.08 31.09 13.01
N PRO A 25 -11.52 31.90 12.08
CA PRO A 25 -10.12 31.73 11.68
C PRO A 25 -9.17 31.87 12.86
N ALA A 26 -8.17 30.98 12.92
CA ALA A 26 -7.13 30.97 13.95
C ALA A 26 -5.76 30.70 13.35
N ASP A 27 -4.72 31.11 14.05
CA ASP A 27 -3.35 30.73 13.71
C ASP A 27 -3.06 29.36 14.30
N ILE A 28 -2.71 28.41 13.43
CA ILE A 28 -2.49 27.00 13.80
C ILE A 28 -0.99 26.73 13.82
N ARG A 29 -0.50 26.29 14.96
CA ARG A 29 0.88 25.86 15.15
C ARG A 29 1.02 24.38 14.84
N VAL A 30 1.84 24.05 13.84
CA VAL A 30 2.16 22.68 13.48
C VAL A 30 3.58 22.36 13.96
N SER A 31 3.71 21.35 14.82
CA SER A 31 4.98 20.83 15.33
C SER A 31 5.28 19.46 14.73
N PHE A 32 6.51 19.26 14.31
CA PHE A 32 6.94 17.99 13.71
C PHE A 32 7.74 17.17 14.72
N THR A 33 7.32 15.93 14.95
CA THR A 33 8.04 14.95 15.75
C THR A 33 8.95 14.13 14.83
N THR A 34 10.23 14.04 15.17
CA THR A 34 11.23 13.31 14.37
C THR A 34 11.10 11.81 14.52
N PRO A 35 11.42 11.02 13.48
CA PRO A 35 11.50 9.58 13.57
C PRO A 35 12.59 9.13 14.55
N ALA A 36 12.47 7.91 15.06
CA ALA A 36 13.51 7.31 15.90
C ALA A 36 14.85 7.23 15.14
N GLY A 37 15.96 7.54 15.83
CA GLY A 37 17.31 7.54 15.27
C GLY A 37 17.77 8.88 14.69
N TYR A 38 16.93 9.92 14.69
CA TYR A 38 17.26 11.27 14.25
C TYR A 38 17.14 12.22 15.44
N SER A 39 18.24 12.58 16.07
CA SER A 39 18.21 13.34 17.34
C SER A 39 19.12 14.54 17.44
N GLU A 40 20.05 14.76 16.48
CA GLU A 40 21.05 15.81 16.61
C GLU A 40 20.96 16.86 15.49
N GLU A 41 21.02 18.15 15.89
CA GLU A 41 21.03 19.35 15.03
C GLU A 41 19.93 19.35 13.95
N LEU A 42 18.69 19.06 14.37
CA LEU A 42 17.57 18.88 13.48
C LEU A 42 17.04 20.20 12.94
N THR A 43 16.91 20.30 11.64
CA THR A 43 16.15 21.36 10.96
C THR A 43 15.35 20.77 9.80
N MET A 44 14.16 21.27 9.58
CA MET A 44 13.35 20.88 8.42
C MET A 44 13.28 22.01 7.42
N THR A 45 13.57 21.75 6.16
CA THR A 45 13.55 22.72 5.05
C THR A 45 12.63 22.27 3.94
N ASP A 46 12.28 23.19 3.04
CA ASP A 46 11.38 22.94 1.89
C ASP A 46 10.05 22.32 2.35
N VAL A 47 9.43 22.92 3.38
CA VAL A 47 8.23 22.39 4.03
C VAL A 47 6.99 22.78 3.25
N HIS A 48 6.21 21.81 2.83
CA HIS A 48 4.92 22.00 2.17
C HIS A 48 3.83 21.30 2.98
N LEU A 49 2.76 22.02 3.30
CA LEU A 49 1.58 21.45 3.95
C LEU A 49 0.35 21.66 3.07
N THR A 50 -0.49 20.66 3.03
CA THR A 50 -1.82 20.73 2.43
C THR A 50 -2.86 20.38 3.48
N LEU A 51 -3.80 21.30 3.70
CA LEU A 51 -4.98 21.09 4.54
C LEU A 51 -6.18 20.85 3.63
N THR A 52 -6.83 19.70 3.76
CA THR A 52 -8.09 19.39 3.06
C THR A 52 -9.21 19.39 4.09
N GLU A 53 -10.14 20.34 4.00
CA GLU A 53 -11.34 20.34 4.86
C GLU A 53 -12.25 19.18 4.44
N ILE A 54 -12.53 18.25 5.37
CA ILE A 54 -13.11 16.95 5.06
C ILE A 54 -14.56 17.06 4.56
N ASN A 55 -15.33 18.00 5.08
CA ASN A 55 -16.74 18.14 4.73
C ASN A 55 -16.96 18.82 3.37
N THR A 56 -16.07 19.73 2.99
CA THR A 56 -16.20 20.53 1.76
C THR A 56 -15.25 20.09 0.65
N GLY A 57 -14.19 19.34 1.00
CA GLY A 57 -13.10 19.01 0.08
C GLY A 57 -12.20 20.21 -0.30
N LYS A 58 -12.35 21.36 0.37
CA LYS A 58 -11.54 22.56 0.12
C LYS A 58 -10.10 22.29 0.53
N GLU A 59 -9.17 22.50 -0.39
CA GLU A 59 -7.73 22.39 -0.14
C GLU A 59 -7.10 23.77 0.05
N THR A 60 -6.18 23.86 1.01
CA THR A 60 -5.35 25.04 1.26
C THR A 60 -3.91 24.59 1.44
N ALA A 61 -3.00 25.16 0.64
CA ALA A 61 -1.58 24.83 0.68
C ALA A 61 -0.75 25.95 1.33
N PHE A 62 0.26 25.52 2.11
CA PHE A 62 1.23 26.40 2.76
C PHE A 62 2.64 25.94 2.43
N SER A 63 3.57 26.87 2.28
CA SER A 63 4.98 26.57 1.99
C SER A 63 5.89 27.40 2.85
N PHE A 64 6.92 26.78 3.43
CA PHE A 64 7.92 27.40 4.28
C PHE A 64 9.32 26.97 3.84
N SER A 65 10.24 27.89 3.78
CA SER A 65 11.65 27.54 3.48
C SER A 65 12.29 26.73 4.61
N THR A 66 11.88 26.96 5.86
CA THR A 66 12.42 26.29 7.05
C THR A 66 11.34 26.23 8.13
N ALA A 67 11.28 25.10 8.85
CA ALA A 67 10.54 24.97 10.09
C ALA A 67 11.51 25.19 11.27
N GLU A 68 11.45 26.36 11.87
CA GLU A 68 12.28 26.71 13.02
C GLU A 68 11.87 25.87 14.25
N ASN A 69 12.85 25.25 14.90
CA ASN A 69 12.61 24.33 16.02
C ASN A 69 11.54 23.27 15.66
N MET A 70 11.58 22.76 14.44
CA MET A 70 10.62 21.77 13.95
C MET A 70 9.16 22.23 14.06
N THR A 71 8.90 23.52 13.83
CA THR A 71 7.57 24.10 13.98
C THR A 71 7.32 25.14 12.88
N VAL A 72 6.08 25.19 12.38
CA VAL A 72 5.58 26.24 11.49
C VAL A 72 4.25 26.78 12.03
N THR A 73 3.89 28.01 11.65
CA THR A 73 2.59 28.59 11.97
C THR A 73 1.81 28.85 10.69
N LEU A 74 0.62 28.28 10.58
CA LEU A 74 -0.33 28.51 9.51
C LEU A 74 -1.24 29.67 9.95
N ASN A 75 -1.19 30.80 9.26
CA ASN A 75 -1.96 31.95 9.64
C ASN A 75 -3.38 31.89 9.09
N SER A 76 -4.36 32.27 9.91
CA SER A 76 -5.76 32.49 9.53
C SER A 76 -6.41 31.27 8.87
N VAL A 77 -6.27 30.09 9.48
CA VAL A 77 -6.95 28.86 9.06
C VAL A 77 -8.36 28.86 9.62
N ASP A 78 -9.37 28.67 8.75
CA ASP A 78 -10.76 28.51 9.17
C ASP A 78 -10.90 27.32 10.11
N GLY A 79 -11.72 27.42 11.16
CA GLY A 79 -12.00 26.26 12.00
C GLY A 79 -12.78 25.20 11.22
N GLY A 80 -12.48 23.92 11.45
CA GLY A 80 -13.08 22.80 10.69
C GLY A 80 -12.46 21.47 11.01
N TYR A 81 -12.80 20.47 10.19
CA TYR A 81 -12.33 19.11 10.30
C TYR A 81 -11.40 18.80 9.12
N TYR A 82 -10.13 18.56 9.40
CA TYR A 82 -9.09 18.56 8.36
C TYR A 82 -8.34 17.25 8.26
N ARG A 83 -8.02 16.89 7.02
CA ARG A 83 -6.89 16.04 6.66
C ARG A 83 -5.69 16.94 6.43
N ILE A 84 -4.55 16.58 7.03
CA ILE A 84 -3.31 17.37 6.94
C ILE A 84 -2.22 16.48 6.39
N SER A 85 -1.60 16.88 5.30
CA SER A 85 -0.38 16.26 4.77
C SER A 85 0.77 17.25 4.79
N ALA A 86 1.97 16.78 5.09
CA ALA A 86 3.18 17.58 5.07
C ALA A 86 4.30 16.81 4.37
N THR A 87 5.14 17.51 3.62
CA THR A 87 6.39 17.02 3.04
C THR A 87 7.50 18.01 3.32
N GLY A 88 8.75 17.54 3.30
CA GLY A 88 9.92 18.41 3.46
C GLY A 88 11.21 17.63 3.50
N LYS A 89 12.31 18.31 3.84
CA LYS A 89 13.64 17.74 3.96
C LYS A 89 14.15 17.93 5.38
N LEU A 90 14.37 16.81 6.08
CA LEU A 90 14.98 16.80 7.40
C LEU A 90 16.51 16.81 7.25
N ASN A 91 17.16 17.85 7.80
CA ASN A 91 18.61 17.92 7.89
C ASN A 91 18.99 17.48 9.31
N TYR A 92 20.01 16.62 9.41
CA TYR A 92 20.46 16.04 10.67
C TYR A 92 21.96 15.73 10.60
N ARG A 93 22.56 15.38 11.74
CA ARG A 93 23.90 14.78 11.77
C ARG A 93 23.78 13.31 12.13
N ASN A 94 24.55 12.48 11.39
CA ASN A 94 24.66 11.06 11.72
C ASN A 94 25.63 10.84 12.91
N SER A 95 25.80 9.59 13.32
CA SER A 95 26.72 9.18 14.41
C SER A 95 28.16 9.66 14.24
N ASP A 96 28.61 9.89 13.00
CA ASP A 96 29.94 10.37 12.66
C ASP A 96 30.00 11.91 12.57
N LEU A 97 28.97 12.62 13.03
CA LEU A 97 28.80 14.07 12.98
C LEU A 97 28.81 14.65 11.55
N VAL A 98 28.55 13.82 10.53
CA VAL A 98 28.43 14.27 9.17
C VAL A 98 27.00 14.79 8.91
N ALA A 99 26.92 16.00 8.32
CA ALA A 99 25.62 16.57 7.92
C ALA A 99 24.97 15.74 6.83
N LYS A 100 23.73 15.36 7.05
CA LYS A 100 22.90 14.54 6.16
C LYS A 100 21.57 15.20 5.92
N LYS A 101 20.88 14.77 4.88
CA LYS A 101 19.57 15.26 4.47
C LYS A 101 18.69 14.11 4.00
N VAL A 102 17.46 14.08 4.46
CA VAL A 102 16.48 13.04 4.09
C VAL A 102 15.13 13.68 3.79
N GLU A 103 14.41 13.13 2.82
CA GLU A 103 13.03 13.52 2.56
C GLU A 103 12.10 12.90 3.59
N VAL A 104 11.17 13.72 4.08
CA VAL A 104 10.21 13.32 5.09
C VAL A 104 8.79 13.69 4.68
N THR A 105 7.83 12.90 5.16
CA THR A 105 6.40 13.18 5.05
C THR A 105 5.73 13.03 6.42
N ALA A 106 4.58 13.66 6.58
CA ALA A 106 3.70 13.44 7.72
C ALA A 106 2.25 13.53 7.27
N TYR A 107 1.37 12.86 8.00
CA TYR A 107 -0.03 12.80 7.68
C TYR A 107 -0.88 12.72 8.95
N SER A 108 -2.01 13.42 8.96
CA SER A 108 -3.05 13.30 9.98
C SER A 108 -4.41 13.33 9.32
N ASP A 109 -5.29 12.41 9.67
CA ASP A 109 -6.66 12.35 9.17
C ASP A 109 -7.65 12.67 10.31
N GLY A 110 -8.62 13.53 10.02
CA GLY A 110 -9.67 13.83 10.98
C GLY A 110 -9.23 14.75 12.14
N THR A 111 -8.34 15.70 11.90
CA THR A 111 -7.89 16.66 12.91
C THR A 111 -8.86 17.86 12.99
N THR A 112 -9.43 18.10 14.18
CA THR A 112 -10.21 19.32 14.43
C THR A 112 -9.28 20.50 14.63
N LEU A 113 -9.41 21.55 13.80
CA LEU A 113 -8.72 22.82 13.95
C LEU A 113 -9.70 23.87 14.42
N SER A 114 -9.34 24.62 15.45
CA SER A 114 -10.10 25.74 15.98
C SER A 114 -9.20 26.62 16.83
N LYS A 115 -9.72 27.74 17.31
CA LYS A 115 -8.98 28.59 18.25
C LYS A 115 -8.59 27.86 19.54
N GLU A 116 -9.39 26.90 19.97
CA GLU A 116 -9.11 26.08 21.16
C GLU A 116 -8.15 24.93 20.84
N ASN A 117 -8.18 24.42 19.60
CA ASN A 117 -7.33 23.35 19.09
C ASN A 117 -6.34 23.90 18.06
N ALA A 118 -5.51 24.84 18.47
CA ALA A 118 -4.58 25.57 17.61
C ALA A 118 -3.17 24.92 17.53
N ILE A 119 -2.98 23.73 18.08
CA ILE A 119 -1.70 23.01 18.05
C ILE A 119 -1.91 21.63 17.43
N VAL A 120 -1.11 21.32 16.40
CA VAL A 120 -1.09 20.03 15.72
C VAL A 120 0.31 19.44 15.84
N ASN A 121 0.40 18.17 16.22
CA ASN A 121 1.65 17.41 16.23
C ASN A 121 1.61 16.39 15.09
N LEU A 122 2.54 16.49 14.16
CA LEU A 122 2.70 15.59 13.04
C LEU A 122 3.96 14.75 13.21
N ALA A 123 3.83 13.44 13.26
CA ALA A 123 4.96 12.53 13.28
C ALA A 123 5.55 12.41 11.87
N LEU A 124 6.84 12.78 11.73
CA LEU A 124 7.55 12.65 10.47
C LEU A 124 7.89 11.18 10.20
N GLN A 125 7.70 10.78 8.97
CA GLN A 125 8.16 9.51 8.42
C GLN A 125 9.19 9.79 7.34
N VAL A 126 10.27 9.00 7.31
CA VAL A 126 11.31 9.15 6.31
C VAL A 126 10.85 8.53 5.00
N VAL A 127 10.83 9.33 3.95
CA VAL A 127 10.47 8.88 2.58
C VAL A 127 11.63 8.13 1.93
N SER A 128 12.87 8.54 2.26
CA SER A 128 14.08 7.83 1.85
C SER A 128 15.11 7.87 2.98
N GLN A 129 15.77 6.76 3.25
CA GLN A 129 16.83 6.70 4.26
C GLN A 129 18.19 6.92 3.59
N PRO A 130 18.92 8.03 3.91
CA PRO A 130 20.22 8.30 3.28
C PRO A 130 21.39 7.49 3.83
N ASP A 131 21.21 6.85 5.00
CA ASP A 131 22.22 6.04 5.68
C ASP A 131 21.97 4.53 5.56
N GLN A 132 21.16 4.12 4.59
CA GLN A 132 21.10 2.69 4.26
C GLN A 132 22.44 2.26 3.71
N ASP A 133 22.88 1.04 4.10
CA ASP A 133 24.00 0.35 3.48
C ASP A 133 23.93 0.57 1.95
N PRO A 134 25.05 0.91 1.26
CA PRO A 134 25.07 0.97 -0.20
C PRO A 134 24.42 -0.22 -0.87
N ALA A 135 24.42 -1.40 -0.24
CA ALA A 135 23.64 -2.57 -0.63
C ALA A 135 22.12 -2.33 -0.55
N ASP A 136 21.62 -1.63 0.48
CA ASP A 136 20.19 -1.33 0.63
C ASP A 136 19.70 -0.24 -0.36
N ILE A 137 20.58 0.74 -0.67
CA ILE A 137 20.27 1.75 -1.71
C ILE A 137 20.20 1.07 -3.09
N ALA A 138 21.04 0.05 -3.33
CA ALA A 138 21.04 -0.71 -4.57
C ALA A 138 19.70 -1.45 -4.84
N TYR A 139 18.84 -1.62 -3.83
CA TYR A 139 17.58 -2.36 -3.96
C TYR A 139 16.33 -1.47 -4.08
N LYS A 140 16.43 -0.18 -3.80
CA LYS A 140 15.26 0.75 -3.83
C LYS A 140 14.68 1.05 -5.21
N GLY A 141 15.20 0.52 -6.23
CA GLY A 141 14.70 0.77 -7.57
C GLY A 141 13.89 -0.37 -8.17
N PHE A 142 13.57 -1.41 -7.39
CA PHE A 142 12.59 -2.39 -7.81
C PHE A 142 11.17 -1.86 -7.54
N VAL A 143 10.29 -2.01 -8.54
CA VAL A 143 8.88 -1.65 -8.44
C VAL A 143 7.99 -2.79 -8.95
N LEU A 144 6.78 -2.87 -8.44
CA LEU A 144 5.70 -3.69 -9.00
C LEU A 144 5.20 -3.00 -10.28
N ALA A 145 5.54 -3.55 -11.44
CA ALA A 145 5.23 -2.94 -12.72
C ALA A 145 3.86 -3.36 -13.26
N GLU A 146 3.42 -4.58 -12.98
CA GLU A 146 2.07 -5.05 -13.33
C GLU A 146 1.61 -6.08 -12.29
N ILE A 147 0.32 -5.98 -11.92
CA ILE A 147 -0.35 -6.91 -11.02
C ILE A 147 -1.60 -7.44 -11.72
N PHE A 148 -1.66 -8.73 -11.93
CA PHE A 148 -2.82 -9.42 -12.49
C PHE A 148 -3.33 -10.49 -11.53
N CYS A 149 -4.41 -10.17 -10.82
CA CYS A 149 -5.01 -11.05 -9.81
C CYS A 149 -6.41 -11.56 -10.20
N ALA A 150 -7.02 -11.02 -11.25
CA ALA A 150 -8.41 -11.35 -11.60
C ALA A 150 -8.56 -12.71 -12.27
N GLY A 151 -7.55 -13.15 -13.02
CA GLY A 151 -7.69 -14.28 -13.94
C GLY A 151 -8.35 -13.92 -15.27
N THR A 152 -8.53 -14.89 -16.14
CA THR A 152 -9.14 -14.72 -17.48
C THR A 152 -10.49 -15.45 -17.59
N VAL A 153 -11.15 -15.29 -18.73
CA VAL A 153 -12.39 -16.02 -19.08
C VAL A 153 -12.07 -16.90 -20.27
N ASN A 154 -12.43 -18.18 -20.21
CA ASN A 154 -12.21 -19.11 -21.29
C ASN A 154 -13.24 -18.90 -22.45
N ALA A 155 -13.06 -19.62 -23.55
CA ALA A 155 -13.93 -19.53 -24.73
C ALA A 155 -15.41 -19.90 -24.46
N GLN A 156 -15.69 -20.62 -23.37
CA GLN A 156 -17.02 -21.01 -22.94
C GLN A 156 -17.65 -20.02 -21.95
N GLY A 157 -16.96 -18.91 -21.62
CA GLY A 157 -17.41 -17.92 -20.68
C GLY A 157 -17.19 -18.29 -19.20
N SER A 158 -16.43 -19.38 -18.91
CA SER A 158 -16.11 -19.77 -17.56
C SER A 158 -14.86 -19.06 -17.04
N TYR A 159 -14.83 -18.75 -15.76
CA TYR A 159 -13.69 -18.09 -15.12
C TYR A 159 -12.51 -19.02 -14.98
N TYR A 160 -11.32 -18.49 -15.25
CA TYR A 160 -10.05 -19.19 -15.13
C TYR A 160 -9.11 -18.39 -14.23
N TYR A 161 -8.64 -18.98 -13.14
CA TYR A 161 -7.94 -18.29 -12.06
C TYR A 161 -6.47 -18.66 -11.90
N ALA A 162 -5.97 -19.65 -12.64
CA ALA A 162 -4.62 -20.18 -12.48
C ALA A 162 -3.53 -19.37 -13.21
N ASP A 163 -3.91 -18.32 -13.94
CA ASP A 163 -3.04 -17.51 -14.80
C ASP A 163 -2.69 -16.13 -14.23
N LYS A 164 -2.65 -16.03 -12.89
CA LYS A 164 -2.29 -14.81 -12.19
C LYS A 164 -0.79 -14.58 -12.21
N TYR A 165 -0.40 -13.29 -12.14
CA TYR A 165 1.02 -12.95 -12.15
C TYR A 165 1.31 -11.57 -11.53
N PHE A 166 2.58 -11.40 -11.17
CA PHE A 166 3.23 -10.14 -10.84
C PHE A 166 4.40 -9.90 -11.77
N VAL A 167 4.64 -8.64 -12.15
CA VAL A 167 5.86 -8.23 -12.84
C VAL A 167 6.62 -7.27 -11.93
N ILE A 168 7.85 -7.67 -11.57
CA ILE A 168 8.81 -6.82 -10.87
C ILE A 168 9.75 -6.22 -11.92
N TYR A 169 10.07 -4.92 -11.79
CA TYR A 169 10.89 -4.19 -12.74
C TYR A 169 12.03 -3.46 -12.04
N ASN A 170 13.23 -3.55 -12.61
CA ASN A 170 14.36 -2.73 -12.19
C ASN A 170 14.25 -1.34 -12.81
N ASN A 171 13.77 -0.38 -12.03
CA ASN A 171 13.53 1.01 -12.48
C ASN A 171 14.78 1.88 -12.47
N THR A 172 15.97 1.31 -12.19
CA THR A 172 17.24 2.03 -12.09
C THR A 172 18.10 1.91 -13.35
N ASP A 173 19.20 2.65 -13.38
CA ASP A 173 20.23 2.64 -14.44
C ASP A 173 21.38 1.67 -14.18
N HIS A 174 21.28 0.86 -13.11
CA HIS A 174 22.31 -0.10 -12.72
C HIS A 174 21.71 -1.47 -12.39
N VAL A 175 22.57 -2.48 -12.29
CA VAL A 175 22.15 -3.85 -11.95
C VAL A 175 21.70 -3.90 -10.51
N LEU A 176 20.51 -4.45 -10.29
CA LEU A 176 19.98 -4.78 -8.96
C LEU A 176 19.95 -6.31 -8.79
N TYR A 177 19.95 -6.75 -7.54
CA TYR A 177 19.86 -8.16 -7.21
C TYR A 177 18.50 -8.43 -6.51
N ALA A 178 17.75 -9.40 -7.03
CA ALA A 178 16.40 -9.68 -6.57
C ALA A 178 16.35 -10.74 -5.44
N ASP A 179 17.48 -11.23 -5.00
CA ASP A 179 17.56 -12.14 -3.85
C ASP A 179 16.88 -11.53 -2.62
N SER A 180 16.16 -12.32 -1.86
CA SER A 180 15.42 -11.91 -0.67
C SER A 180 14.31 -10.86 -0.91
N LEU A 181 13.96 -10.55 -2.17
CA LEU A 181 12.75 -9.78 -2.45
C LEU A 181 11.51 -10.60 -2.10
N VAL A 182 10.56 -9.97 -1.44
CA VAL A 182 9.30 -10.56 -1.00
C VAL A 182 8.15 -9.86 -1.71
N ILE A 183 7.23 -10.64 -2.28
CA ILE A 183 5.89 -10.17 -2.61
C ILE A 183 5.00 -10.48 -1.40
N ALA A 184 4.36 -9.44 -0.85
CA ALA A 184 3.45 -9.56 0.27
C ALA A 184 2.05 -9.08 -0.11
N GLU A 185 1.01 -9.77 0.39
CA GLU A 185 -0.39 -9.36 0.29
C GLU A 185 -0.89 -8.89 1.65
N SER A 186 -1.62 -7.78 1.72
CA SER A 186 -2.19 -7.26 2.96
C SER A 186 -3.19 -8.24 3.59
N ASP A 187 -3.27 -8.24 4.92
CA ASP A 187 -4.34 -8.95 5.62
C ASP A 187 -5.67 -8.20 5.53
N PHE A 188 -5.62 -6.88 5.62
CA PHE A 188 -6.81 -6.04 5.59
C PHE A 188 -7.29 -5.75 4.17
N LEU A 189 -8.62 -5.53 4.04
CA LEU A 189 -9.29 -5.22 2.79
C LEU A 189 -9.42 -3.70 2.62
N THR A 190 -9.10 -3.19 1.45
CA THR A 190 -9.29 -1.77 1.09
C THR A 190 -10.76 -1.37 0.96
N THR A 191 -11.66 -2.36 0.85
CA THR A 191 -13.11 -2.19 0.76
C THR A 191 -13.83 -2.34 2.10
N MET A 192 -13.09 -2.54 3.20
CA MET A 192 -13.65 -2.73 4.53
C MET A 192 -12.76 -2.03 5.57
N LYS A 193 -13.08 -0.78 5.90
CA LYS A 193 -12.37 -0.05 6.94
C LYS A 193 -12.84 -0.49 8.31
N GLN A 194 -11.87 -0.84 9.18
CA GLN A 194 -12.08 -1.15 10.59
C GLN A 194 -11.07 -0.42 11.45
N GLU A 195 -11.39 -0.23 12.73
CA GLU A 195 -10.46 0.30 13.71
C GLU A 195 -9.68 -0.84 14.37
N TYR A 196 -8.63 -1.30 13.71
CA TYR A 196 -7.76 -2.35 14.24
C TYR A 196 -6.90 -1.85 15.39
N LYS A 197 -6.83 -2.62 16.48
CA LYS A 197 -6.04 -2.28 17.68
C LYS A 197 -5.11 -3.43 18.08
N PRO A 198 -3.80 -3.13 18.34
CA PRO A 198 -3.16 -1.83 18.10
C PRO A 198 -3.11 -1.47 16.61
N ASN A 199 -3.21 -0.18 16.28
CA ASN A 199 -2.95 0.28 14.92
C ASN A 199 -1.43 0.27 14.66
N ILE A 200 -0.98 -0.43 13.62
CA ILE A 200 0.43 -0.57 13.27
C ILE A 200 0.79 0.10 11.93
N MET A 201 -0.16 0.73 11.24
CA MET A 201 0.01 1.23 9.87
C MET A 201 1.20 2.20 9.72
N ASP A 202 1.52 2.98 10.75
CA ASP A 202 2.63 3.95 10.71
C ASP A 202 4.01 3.27 10.68
N THR A 203 4.11 2.06 11.20
CA THR A 203 5.37 1.32 11.36
C THR A 203 5.44 0.03 10.57
N ASP A 204 4.29 -0.60 10.34
CA ASP A 204 4.22 -1.93 9.76
C ASP A 204 2.96 -2.09 8.86
N MET A 205 3.03 -3.02 7.92
CA MET A 205 1.89 -3.50 7.13
C MET A 205 1.45 -4.88 7.66
N ALA A 206 0.17 -5.04 7.99
CA ALA A 206 -0.38 -6.35 8.31
C ALA A 206 -0.48 -7.21 7.04
N VAL A 207 0.07 -8.43 7.05
CA VAL A 207 0.20 -9.28 5.87
C VAL A 207 -0.45 -10.65 6.02
N ALA A 208 -1.18 -11.09 4.99
CA ALA A 208 -1.81 -12.40 4.89
C ALA A 208 -0.96 -13.42 4.11
N ALA A 209 -0.06 -12.96 3.26
CA ALA A 209 0.83 -13.82 2.49
C ALA A 209 2.17 -13.12 2.22
N MET A 210 3.25 -13.90 2.20
CA MET A 210 4.61 -13.45 1.89
C MET A 210 5.37 -14.57 1.19
N TYR A 211 5.86 -14.30 -0.02
CA TYR A 211 6.65 -15.23 -0.85
C TYR A 211 7.92 -14.54 -1.30
N MET A 212 9.07 -15.19 -1.10
CA MET A 212 10.40 -14.61 -1.25
C MET A 212 11.15 -15.23 -2.43
N ILE A 213 11.85 -14.41 -3.21
CA ILE A 213 12.82 -14.88 -4.19
C ILE A 213 14.03 -15.46 -3.42
N PRO A 214 14.34 -16.76 -3.59
CA PRO A 214 15.48 -17.38 -2.92
C PRO A 214 16.80 -16.84 -3.46
N GLY A 215 17.85 -16.88 -2.64
CA GLY A 215 19.21 -16.51 -3.04
C GLY A 215 20.06 -16.09 -1.86
N THR A 216 21.35 -15.83 -2.12
CA THR A 216 22.34 -15.50 -1.09
C THR A 216 22.77 -14.02 -1.12
N GLY A 217 22.08 -13.22 -1.93
CA GLY A 217 22.26 -11.77 -2.03
C GLY A 217 22.79 -11.27 -3.37
N ARG A 218 23.33 -12.16 -4.22
CA ARG A 218 23.86 -11.80 -5.56
C ARG A 218 23.61 -12.87 -6.63
N ASP A 219 22.65 -13.76 -6.41
CA ASP A 219 22.38 -14.88 -7.32
C ASP A 219 21.42 -14.49 -8.44
N VAL A 220 20.58 -13.46 -8.23
CA VAL A 220 19.51 -13.06 -9.15
C VAL A 220 19.71 -11.63 -9.64
N PRO A 221 20.70 -11.38 -10.56
CA PRO A 221 20.93 -10.06 -11.12
C PRO A 221 19.84 -9.68 -12.12
N VAL A 222 19.28 -8.48 -11.97
CA VAL A 222 18.31 -7.88 -12.90
C VAL A 222 18.91 -6.62 -13.52
N GLN A 223 19.08 -6.63 -14.83
CA GLN A 223 19.66 -5.53 -15.57
C GLN A 223 18.80 -4.25 -15.51
N PRO A 224 19.35 -3.04 -15.76
CA PRO A 224 18.58 -1.82 -15.90
C PRO A 224 17.44 -2.00 -16.89
N GLY A 225 16.18 -1.71 -16.45
CA GLY A 225 15.00 -1.93 -17.27
C GLY A 225 14.62 -3.40 -17.47
N GLY A 226 15.33 -4.32 -16.81
CA GLY A 226 14.96 -5.73 -16.76
C GLY A 226 13.76 -5.98 -15.87
N LYS A 227 13.06 -7.07 -16.13
CA LYS A 227 11.88 -7.47 -15.38
C LYS A 227 11.98 -8.94 -14.95
N LEU A 228 11.24 -9.29 -13.91
CA LEU A 228 10.97 -10.65 -13.47
C LEU A 228 9.47 -10.90 -13.57
N LEU A 229 9.09 -11.98 -14.25
CA LEU A 229 7.72 -12.47 -14.32
C LEU A 229 7.54 -13.58 -13.27
N ILE A 230 6.64 -13.34 -12.33
CA ILE A 230 6.34 -14.26 -11.24
C ILE A 230 4.88 -14.68 -11.38
N VAL A 231 4.63 -15.97 -11.46
CA VAL A 231 3.32 -16.53 -11.84
C VAL A 231 2.76 -17.47 -10.77
N ASP A 232 1.46 -17.65 -10.80
CA ASP A 232 0.76 -18.66 -10.00
C ASP A 232 1.25 -20.08 -10.42
N ASN A 233 1.04 -20.42 -11.66
CA ASN A 233 1.48 -21.71 -12.24
C ASN A 233 2.30 -21.44 -13.51
N ALA A 234 3.51 -21.93 -13.58
CA ALA A 234 4.40 -21.76 -14.73
C ALA A 234 4.12 -22.80 -15.83
N VAL A 235 2.89 -22.88 -16.31
CA VAL A 235 2.44 -23.83 -17.33
C VAL A 235 1.98 -23.14 -18.61
N ASP A 236 1.71 -23.92 -19.66
CA ASP A 236 1.04 -23.42 -20.85
C ASP A 236 -0.48 -23.36 -20.62
N HIS A 237 -0.95 -22.22 -20.15
CA HIS A 237 -2.37 -22.00 -19.89
C HIS A 237 -3.22 -21.98 -21.15
N THR A 238 -2.63 -21.78 -22.34
CA THR A 238 -3.38 -21.74 -23.62
C THR A 238 -4.04 -23.09 -23.95
N VAL A 239 -3.53 -24.16 -23.36
CA VAL A 239 -4.11 -25.51 -23.50
C VAL A 239 -5.49 -25.60 -22.83
N ALA A 240 -5.61 -25.02 -21.64
CA ALA A 240 -6.88 -24.99 -20.87
C ALA A 240 -7.75 -23.78 -21.23
N ASN A 241 -7.15 -22.66 -21.57
CA ASN A 241 -7.82 -21.40 -21.90
C ASN A 241 -7.09 -20.65 -23.03
N PRO A 242 -7.58 -20.68 -24.27
CA PRO A 242 -6.97 -19.97 -25.40
C PRO A 242 -6.86 -18.44 -25.23
N ASN A 243 -7.57 -17.85 -24.25
CA ASN A 243 -7.50 -16.43 -23.93
C ASN A 243 -6.42 -16.10 -22.90
N SER A 244 -5.66 -17.08 -22.45
CA SER A 244 -4.54 -16.96 -21.54
C SER A 244 -3.19 -17.02 -22.27
N TRP A 245 -2.10 -17.29 -21.53
CA TRP A 245 -0.72 -17.25 -22.04
C TRP A 245 0.02 -18.57 -21.77
N ASN A 246 1.09 -18.80 -22.53
CA ASN A 246 2.09 -19.81 -22.18
C ASN A 246 3.10 -19.19 -21.22
N MET A 247 3.04 -19.56 -19.94
CA MET A 247 3.89 -19.03 -18.86
C MET A 247 5.05 -19.98 -18.48
N THR A 248 5.34 -21.00 -19.28
CA THR A 248 6.44 -21.97 -19.01
C THR A 248 7.83 -21.37 -18.98
N THR A 249 7.98 -20.09 -19.35
CA THR A 249 9.23 -19.33 -19.32
C THR A 249 9.22 -18.21 -18.28
N ALA A 250 8.31 -18.27 -17.30
CA ALA A 250 8.33 -17.37 -16.17
C ALA A 250 9.66 -17.48 -15.39
N ASP A 251 10.04 -16.41 -14.70
CA ASP A 251 11.26 -16.40 -13.91
C ASP A 251 11.09 -17.16 -12.59
N TYR A 252 9.90 -17.09 -12.00
CA TYR A 252 9.52 -17.78 -10.77
C TYR A 252 8.04 -18.15 -10.77
N GLU A 253 7.67 -19.16 -9.96
CA GLU A 253 6.30 -19.44 -9.58
C GLU A 253 6.17 -19.53 -8.05
N TRP A 254 4.96 -19.25 -7.52
CA TRP A 254 4.68 -19.47 -6.10
C TRP A 254 3.94 -20.78 -5.89
N TYR A 255 4.69 -21.87 -5.92
CA TYR A 255 4.15 -23.20 -5.72
C TYR A 255 3.77 -23.44 -4.26
N ASP A 256 2.56 -23.93 -4.02
CA ASP A 256 2.03 -24.30 -2.71
C ASP A 256 1.74 -25.79 -2.62
N GLU A 257 2.50 -26.50 -1.80
CA GLU A 257 2.20 -27.88 -1.47
C GLU A 257 0.95 -27.95 -0.58
N SER A 258 -0.13 -28.57 -1.06
CA SER A 258 -1.38 -28.76 -0.33
C SER A 258 -1.65 -30.25 -0.11
N THR A 259 -1.99 -30.60 1.13
CA THR A 259 -2.45 -31.95 1.49
C THR A 259 -3.91 -32.20 1.12
N ASN A 260 -4.66 -31.18 0.73
CA ASN A 260 -6.05 -31.30 0.32
C ASN A 260 -6.15 -31.55 -1.18
N PRO A 261 -6.60 -32.73 -1.64
CA PRO A 261 -6.66 -33.06 -3.06
C PRO A 261 -7.65 -32.19 -3.88
N GLN A 262 -8.49 -31.40 -3.22
CA GLN A 262 -9.37 -30.44 -3.89
C GLN A 262 -8.68 -29.10 -4.21
N PHE A 263 -7.53 -28.84 -3.58
CA PHE A 263 -6.73 -27.64 -3.74
C PHE A 263 -5.30 -28.06 -4.04
N THR A 264 -5.06 -28.49 -5.26
CA THR A 264 -3.74 -28.89 -5.74
C THR A 264 -3.15 -27.79 -6.58
N ASP A 265 -1.86 -27.55 -6.40
CA ASP A 265 -1.06 -26.66 -7.22
C ASP A 265 -0.24 -27.47 -8.24
N ILE A 266 0.27 -26.80 -9.27
CA ILE A 266 1.02 -27.43 -10.35
C ILE A 266 2.44 -26.86 -10.33
N ASP A 267 3.40 -27.67 -9.92
CA ASP A 267 4.82 -27.36 -9.95
C ASP A 267 5.41 -27.56 -11.35
N ASN A 268 6.14 -26.59 -11.86
CA ASN A 268 6.99 -26.74 -13.03
C ASN A 268 8.46 -26.88 -12.61
N PRO A 269 9.05 -28.08 -12.59
CA PRO A 269 10.41 -28.29 -12.09
C PRO A 269 11.50 -27.56 -12.91
N LYS A 270 11.16 -26.86 -13.99
CA LYS A 270 12.07 -26.03 -14.79
C LYS A 270 12.03 -24.55 -14.40
N VAL A 271 11.04 -24.15 -13.62
CA VAL A 271 10.89 -22.78 -13.12
C VAL A 271 11.11 -22.80 -11.61
N PRO A 272 12.01 -21.98 -11.08
CA PRO A 272 12.28 -21.98 -9.64
C PRO A 272 11.06 -21.47 -8.84
N ASN A 273 10.83 -22.09 -7.68
CA ASN A 273 9.77 -21.71 -6.77
C ASN A 273 10.21 -20.55 -5.86
N LEU A 274 9.28 -19.65 -5.56
CA LEU A 274 9.45 -18.72 -4.45
C LEU A 274 9.46 -19.50 -3.11
N GLU A 275 10.22 -19.02 -2.15
CA GLU A 275 10.14 -19.51 -0.77
C GLU A 275 8.91 -18.94 -0.08
N LYS A 276 8.00 -19.80 0.34
CA LYS A 276 6.87 -19.40 1.18
C LYS A 276 7.34 -19.03 2.57
N ILE A 277 7.30 -17.75 2.92
CA ILE A 277 7.57 -17.26 4.26
C ILE A 277 6.33 -17.45 5.14
N TYR A 278 5.18 -16.97 4.67
CA TYR A 278 3.91 -17.07 5.37
C TYR A 278 2.74 -17.05 4.39
N CYS A 279 1.68 -17.78 4.72
CA CYS A 279 0.37 -17.63 4.09
C CYS A 279 -0.73 -17.96 5.11
N SER A 280 -1.74 -17.11 5.22
CA SER A 280 -2.88 -17.29 6.13
C SER A 280 -3.78 -18.44 5.70
N THR A 281 -3.79 -18.81 4.42
CA THR A 281 -4.49 -19.98 3.92
C THR A 281 -3.62 -21.24 4.15
N LEU A 282 -4.27 -22.31 4.57
CA LEU A 282 -3.59 -23.60 4.81
C LEU A 282 -3.39 -24.43 3.53
N THR A 283 -3.87 -23.94 2.41
CA THR A 283 -3.81 -24.62 1.12
C THR A 283 -2.94 -23.84 0.13
N LEU A 284 -3.55 -23.04 -0.72
CA LEU A 284 -2.90 -22.28 -1.78
C LEU A 284 -3.02 -20.80 -1.51
N TRP A 285 -1.98 -20.03 -1.84
CA TRP A 285 -2.13 -18.60 -1.96
C TRP A 285 -2.80 -18.26 -3.29
N SER A 286 -3.87 -17.53 -3.22
CA SER A 286 -4.53 -16.98 -4.39
C SER A 286 -4.71 -15.48 -4.18
N PRO A 287 -3.92 -14.64 -4.83
CA PRO A 287 -4.10 -13.19 -4.79
C PRO A 287 -5.55 -12.80 -4.98
N HIS A 288 -6.03 -11.83 -4.20
CA HIS A 288 -7.46 -11.52 -4.10
C HIS A 288 -8.07 -11.18 -5.46
N THR A 289 -8.92 -12.06 -6.01
CA THR A 289 -9.40 -12.02 -7.41
C THR A 289 -10.13 -10.75 -7.81
N GLN A 290 -10.64 -10.00 -6.84
CA GLN A 290 -11.32 -8.72 -7.07
C GLN A 290 -10.40 -7.52 -6.80
N GLY A 291 -9.13 -7.75 -6.39
CA GLY A 291 -8.18 -6.70 -6.11
C GLY A 291 -8.55 -5.84 -4.89
N PHE A 292 -9.11 -6.42 -3.81
CA PHE A 292 -9.47 -5.66 -2.60
C PHE A 292 -8.35 -5.61 -1.57
N LYS A 293 -7.15 -6.00 -1.94
CA LYS A 293 -5.98 -6.05 -1.07
C LYS A 293 -4.83 -5.24 -1.65
N SER A 294 -3.93 -4.83 -0.79
CA SER A 294 -2.69 -4.17 -1.20
C SER A 294 -1.57 -5.18 -1.34
N TYR A 295 -0.65 -4.88 -2.23
CA TYR A 295 0.55 -5.67 -2.45
C TYR A 295 1.77 -4.81 -2.14
N ALA A 296 2.78 -5.43 -1.53
CA ALA A 296 4.05 -4.79 -1.26
C ALA A 296 5.19 -5.62 -1.84
N LEU A 297 6.19 -4.93 -2.37
CA LEU A 297 7.50 -5.47 -2.66
C LEU A 297 8.43 -5.04 -1.54
N ALA A 298 8.99 -5.99 -0.83
CA ALA A 298 9.84 -5.73 0.33
C ALA A 298 11.14 -6.53 0.25
N ARG A 299 12.10 -6.21 1.12
CA ARG A 299 13.30 -7.01 1.30
C ARG A 299 13.32 -7.61 2.71
N MET A 300 13.54 -8.90 2.79
CA MET A 300 13.72 -9.57 4.08
C MET A 300 15.06 -9.17 4.70
N HIS A 301 15.02 -8.71 5.95
CA HIS A 301 16.20 -8.38 6.75
C HIS A 301 16.44 -9.39 7.88
N THR A 302 15.71 -10.50 7.89
CA THR A 302 15.86 -11.59 8.85
C THR A 302 15.49 -12.92 8.17
N ASP A 303 15.85 -14.04 8.77
CA ASP A 303 15.43 -15.34 8.30
C ASP A 303 13.94 -15.62 8.63
N LYS A 304 13.37 -16.58 7.92
CA LYS A 304 11.96 -16.97 8.05
C LYS A 304 11.56 -17.34 9.48
N ASN A 305 12.41 -18.11 10.21
CA ASN A 305 12.05 -18.57 11.55
C ASN A 305 11.99 -17.40 12.53
N THR A 306 12.98 -16.50 12.47
CA THR A 306 12.99 -15.28 13.25
C THR A 306 11.80 -14.39 12.93
N PHE A 307 11.45 -14.24 11.63
CA PHE A 307 10.26 -13.49 11.23
C PHE A 307 8.98 -14.08 11.85
N LEU A 308 8.79 -15.39 11.75
CA LEU A 308 7.60 -16.05 12.30
C LEU A 308 7.51 -16.02 13.83
N LEU A 309 8.63 -15.85 14.52
CA LEU A 309 8.65 -15.72 15.98
C LEU A 309 8.40 -14.28 16.46
N ASP A 310 9.04 -13.29 15.82
CA ASP A 310 9.17 -11.94 16.37
C ASP A 310 8.17 -10.93 15.74
N TYR A 311 7.59 -11.26 14.58
CA TYR A 311 6.72 -10.35 13.83
C TYR A 311 5.24 -10.73 13.86
N LEU A 312 4.84 -11.59 14.80
CA LEU A 312 3.42 -11.92 15.00
C LEU A 312 2.65 -10.67 15.43
N TYR A 313 1.48 -10.46 14.83
CA TYR A 313 0.59 -9.35 15.11
C TYR A 313 -0.80 -9.86 15.49
N ASN A 314 -1.18 -9.65 16.73
CA ASN A 314 -2.51 -9.93 17.24
C ASN A 314 -3.29 -8.61 17.31
N TYR A 315 -4.50 -8.61 16.79
CA TYR A 315 -5.35 -7.43 16.76
C TYR A 315 -6.79 -7.73 17.15
N ASN A 316 -7.48 -6.68 17.54
CA ASN A 316 -8.94 -6.69 17.72
C ASN A 316 -9.59 -5.52 16.99
N TYR A 317 -10.86 -5.65 16.70
CA TYR A 317 -11.69 -4.59 16.12
C TYR A 317 -13.15 -4.83 16.45
N HIS A 318 -13.94 -3.76 16.43
CA HIS A 318 -15.38 -3.83 16.65
C HIS A 318 -16.10 -3.87 15.30
N LEU A 319 -16.83 -4.94 15.05
CA LEU A 319 -17.61 -5.10 13.83
C LEU A 319 -19.05 -4.71 14.10
N THR A 320 -19.54 -3.69 13.37
CA THR A 320 -20.94 -3.29 13.33
C THR A 320 -21.56 -3.79 12.03
N GLY A 321 -22.52 -4.70 12.10
CA GLY A 321 -23.19 -5.27 10.94
C GLY A 321 -24.71 -5.18 11.03
N GLN A 322 -25.40 -5.52 9.95
CA GLN A 322 -26.88 -5.53 9.91
C GLN A 322 -27.51 -6.52 10.92
N THR A 323 -26.76 -7.51 11.36
CA THR A 323 -27.22 -8.56 12.31
C THR A 323 -26.78 -8.33 13.75
N GLY A 324 -26.09 -7.21 14.05
CA GLY A 324 -25.61 -6.85 15.38
C GLY A 324 -24.15 -6.39 15.41
N GLU A 325 -23.65 -6.22 16.62
CA GLU A 325 -22.28 -5.79 16.91
C GLU A 325 -21.50 -6.95 17.56
N ALA A 326 -20.22 -7.06 17.24
CA ALA A 326 -19.34 -8.07 17.81
C ALA A 326 -17.89 -7.57 17.92
N ASP A 327 -17.25 -7.89 19.05
CA ASP A 327 -15.81 -7.73 19.18
C ASP A 327 -15.12 -8.92 18.50
N MET A 328 -14.26 -8.60 17.55
CA MET A 328 -13.51 -9.55 16.74
C MET A 328 -12.03 -9.51 17.11
N THR A 329 -11.38 -10.64 16.99
CA THR A 329 -9.93 -10.77 17.13
C THR A 329 -9.34 -11.44 15.88
N GLY A 330 -8.12 -11.09 15.55
CA GLY A 330 -7.40 -11.73 14.47
C GLY A 330 -5.90 -11.84 14.78
N THR A 331 -5.24 -12.67 14.00
CA THR A 331 -3.80 -12.87 14.06
C THR A 331 -3.24 -12.80 12.64
N SER A 332 -2.18 -12.05 12.47
CA SER A 332 -1.49 -11.82 11.21
C SER A 332 0.00 -11.68 11.48
N TYR A 333 0.78 -11.30 10.48
CA TYR A 333 2.16 -10.90 10.66
C TYR A 333 2.32 -9.43 10.28
N ARG A 334 3.29 -8.74 10.90
CA ARG A 334 3.62 -7.34 10.61
C ARG A 334 4.90 -7.27 9.80
N LEU A 335 4.80 -6.71 8.60
CA LEU A 335 5.94 -6.42 7.73
C LEU A 335 6.38 -4.98 7.98
N PRO A 336 7.60 -4.72 8.50
CA PRO A 336 8.06 -3.37 8.76
C PRO A 336 8.02 -2.48 7.51
N ASN A 337 7.49 -1.27 7.63
CA ASN A 337 7.43 -0.31 6.53
C ASN A 337 8.82 0.03 5.98
N SER A 338 9.86 0.00 6.85
CA SER A 338 11.25 0.22 6.44
C SER A 338 11.82 -0.86 5.53
N TRP A 339 11.20 -2.04 5.46
CA TRP A 339 11.60 -3.12 4.55
C TRP A 339 10.90 -3.03 3.20
N ILE A 340 9.84 -2.23 3.09
CA ILE A 340 9.03 -2.11 1.89
C ILE A 340 9.71 -1.14 0.92
N LEU A 341 9.91 -1.61 -0.30
CA LEU A 341 10.51 -0.87 -1.42
C LEU A 341 9.44 -0.18 -2.25
N ASP A 342 8.31 -0.86 -2.46
CA ASP A 342 7.18 -0.39 -3.25
C ASP A 342 5.89 -0.97 -2.68
N ALA A 343 4.80 -0.21 -2.71
CA ALA A 343 3.49 -0.65 -2.26
C ALA A 343 2.41 -0.17 -3.23
N VAL A 344 1.38 -1.01 -3.42
CA VAL A 344 0.27 -0.74 -4.33
C VAL A 344 -1.03 -1.07 -3.63
N ASN A 345 -1.82 -0.07 -3.27
CA ASN A 345 -3.17 -0.28 -2.78
C ASN A 345 -4.10 -0.57 -3.97
N MET A 346 -4.73 -1.73 -3.98
CA MET A 346 -5.75 -2.09 -4.96
C MET A 346 -7.13 -2.15 -4.32
N SER A 347 -8.16 -1.83 -5.12
CA SER A 347 -9.55 -1.91 -4.70
C SER A 347 -10.47 -2.19 -5.90
N SER A 348 -11.79 -2.20 -5.71
CA SER A 348 -12.71 -1.79 -6.77
C SER A 348 -12.90 -0.27 -6.69
N LYS A 349 -13.15 0.37 -7.83
CA LYS A 349 -13.27 1.84 -7.89
C LYS A 349 -14.36 2.39 -6.98
N ALA A 350 -15.54 1.77 -7.00
CA ALA A 350 -16.68 2.20 -6.19
C ALA A 350 -16.68 1.63 -4.76
N GLY A 351 -15.88 0.60 -4.49
CA GLY A 351 -15.85 -0.07 -3.19
C GLY A 351 -14.73 0.39 -2.27
N PHE A 352 -13.84 1.25 -2.74
CA PHE A 352 -12.71 1.75 -1.95
C PHE A 352 -13.19 2.53 -0.72
N GLN A 353 -12.63 2.21 0.44
CA GLN A 353 -12.91 2.89 1.71
C GLN A 353 -11.66 3.48 2.35
N TRP A 354 -10.50 2.80 2.24
CA TRP A 354 -9.26 3.25 2.86
C TRP A 354 -8.04 2.56 2.26
N ILE A 355 -6.88 3.17 2.42
CA ILE A 355 -5.59 2.54 2.16
C ILE A 355 -5.21 1.67 3.36
N VAL A 356 -4.58 0.52 3.12
CA VAL A 356 -4.18 -0.43 4.18
C VAL A 356 -2.67 -0.49 4.39
N THR A 357 -1.94 0.41 3.71
CA THR A 357 -0.51 0.65 3.87
C THR A 357 -0.28 2.04 4.47
N SER A 358 0.92 2.31 4.99
CA SER A 358 1.30 3.67 5.38
C SER A 358 1.14 4.64 4.19
N PRO A 359 0.57 5.84 4.38
CA PRO A 359 0.51 6.87 3.35
C PRO A 359 1.88 7.32 2.82
N ALA A 360 2.96 7.05 3.56
CA ALA A 360 4.33 7.29 3.12
C ALA A 360 4.77 6.31 2.03
N LEU A 361 4.18 5.12 2.00
CA LEU A 361 4.46 4.07 1.00
C LEU A 361 3.53 4.20 -0.22
N ASP A 362 2.24 4.42 0.03
CA ASP A 362 1.25 4.63 -1.03
C ASP A 362 0.03 5.40 -0.49
N ARG A 363 -0.18 6.61 -0.97
CA ARG A 363 -1.29 7.50 -0.55
C ARG A 363 -2.52 7.43 -1.44
N GLY A 364 -2.49 6.61 -2.49
CA GLY A 364 -3.59 6.43 -3.42
C GLY A 364 -4.06 4.98 -3.51
N PHE A 365 -4.87 4.71 -4.51
CA PHE A 365 -5.22 3.34 -4.89
C PHE A 365 -5.44 3.22 -6.39
N THR A 366 -5.25 2.02 -6.92
CA THR A 366 -5.60 1.64 -8.29
C THR A 366 -6.64 0.51 -8.28
N TYR A 367 -7.20 0.16 -9.45
CA TYR A 367 -8.29 -0.81 -9.50
C TYR A 367 -8.31 -1.60 -10.81
N ASN A 368 -8.73 -2.85 -10.73
CA ASN A 368 -9.02 -3.71 -11.88
C ASN A 368 -10.52 -3.88 -12.14
N SER A 369 -11.41 -3.40 -11.26
CA SER A 369 -12.88 -3.50 -11.32
C SER A 369 -13.55 -2.18 -10.99
N GLU A 370 -14.69 -1.88 -11.63
CA GLU A 370 -15.45 -0.65 -11.37
C GLU A 370 -16.23 -0.71 -10.05
N PHE A 371 -16.71 -1.90 -9.68
CA PHE A 371 -17.50 -2.15 -8.46
C PHE A 371 -17.22 -3.56 -7.94
N ASN A 372 -17.69 -3.85 -6.73
CA ASN A 372 -17.55 -5.17 -6.12
C ASN A 372 -18.30 -6.21 -6.96
N PHE A 373 -17.64 -7.34 -7.25
CA PHE A 373 -18.14 -8.43 -8.10
C PHE A 373 -18.33 -8.07 -9.59
N ASP A 374 -17.65 -7.03 -10.06
CA ASP A 374 -17.62 -6.67 -11.48
C ASP A 374 -16.90 -7.73 -12.32
N ASP A 375 -17.65 -8.48 -13.13
CA ASP A 375 -17.10 -9.53 -13.99
C ASP A 375 -16.26 -8.99 -15.15
N SER A 376 -16.35 -7.70 -15.47
CA SER A 376 -15.52 -7.07 -16.48
C SER A 376 -14.05 -6.90 -16.05
N ARG A 377 -13.68 -7.29 -14.80
CA ARG A 377 -12.31 -7.32 -14.29
C ARG A 377 -11.45 -8.42 -14.92
N PHE A 378 -12.06 -9.51 -15.41
CA PHE A 378 -11.32 -10.62 -16.01
C PHE A 378 -10.50 -10.16 -17.21
N GLY A 379 -9.23 -10.60 -17.28
CA GLY A 379 -8.27 -10.15 -18.29
C GLY A 379 -7.82 -8.69 -18.10
N LYS A 380 -8.08 -8.08 -16.91
CA LYS A 380 -7.65 -6.73 -16.55
C LYS A 380 -6.64 -6.79 -15.42
N SER A 381 -5.50 -6.14 -15.65
CA SER A 381 -4.45 -5.87 -14.66
C SER A 381 -4.46 -4.42 -14.21
N VAL A 382 -3.60 -4.10 -13.27
CA VAL A 382 -3.12 -2.73 -13.04
C VAL A 382 -1.67 -2.66 -13.51
N ARG A 383 -1.34 -1.69 -14.34
CA ARG A 383 -0.01 -1.56 -14.95
C ARG A 383 0.58 -0.19 -14.67
N ARG A 384 1.83 -0.16 -14.21
CA ARG A 384 2.54 1.08 -13.92
C ARG A 384 2.82 1.85 -15.20
N LYS A 385 2.57 3.15 -15.18
CA LYS A 385 2.77 4.06 -16.32
C LYS A 385 4.26 4.32 -16.55
N VAL A 386 4.62 4.63 -17.77
CA VAL A 386 5.95 5.13 -18.12
C VAL A 386 5.99 6.63 -17.88
N ALA A 387 6.89 7.09 -17.01
CA ALA A 387 7.13 8.51 -16.75
C ALA A 387 8.01 9.14 -17.85
N SER A 388 9.06 8.44 -18.26
CA SER A 388 10.00 8.92 -19.29
C SER A 388 10.80 7.75 -19.88
N MET A 389 11.59 8.05 -20.89
CA MET A 389 12.52 7.09 -21.51
C MET A 389 13.97 7.56 -21.32
N ASP A 390 14.85 6.63 -20.99
CA ASP A 390 16.29 6.79 -20.98
C ASP A 390 16.89 5.83 -22.05
N GLY A 391 17.09 6.36 -23.24
CA GLY A 391 17.37 5.53 -24.41
C GLY A 391 16.22 4.57 -24.71
N LYS A 392 16.49 3.27 -24.58
CA LYS A 392 15.47 2.21 -24.74
C LYS A 392 14.82 1.77 -23.43
N ARG A 393 15.35 2.21 -22.29
CA ARG A 393 14.86 1.89 -20.97
C ARG A 393 13.69 2.79 -20.59
N ALA A 394 12.57 2.21 -20.21
CA ALA A 394 11.50 2.96 -19.58
C ALA A 394 11.88 3.31 -18.12
N ILE A 395 11.54 4.52 -17.71
CA ILE A 395 11.50 4.93 -16.31
C ILE A 395 10.02 4.93 -15.93
N LEU A 396 9.63 4.01 -15.05
CA LEU A 396 8.24 3.87 -14.61
C LEU A 396 7.92 4.92 -13.54
N MET A 397 6.68 5.39 -13.53
CA MET A 397 6.20 6.33 -12.51
C MET A 397 6.25 5.67 -11.13
N ASP A 398 6.78 6.40 -10.15
CA ASP A 398 6.87 5.98 -8.77
C ASP A 398 6.80 7.22 -7.87
N THR A 399 5.57 7.63 -7.56
CA THR A 399 5.29 8.85 -6.76
C THR A 399 4.73 8.50 -5.38
N ASN A 400 4.75 7.23 -4.99
CA ASN A 400 4.06 6.70 -3.82
C ASN A 400 2.55 7.04 -3.85
N ASN A 401 1.96 6.98 -5.06
CA ASN A 401 0.54 7.23 -5.27
C ASN A 401 0.00 6.33 -6.39
N SER A 402 -0.55 5.18 -6.03
CA SER A 402 -1.07 4.22 -7.00
C SER A 402 -2.14 4.78 -7.94
N ALA A 403 -2.87 5.84 -7.53
CA ALA A 403 -3.84 6.50 -8.41
C ALA A 403 -3.17 7.26 -9.57
N GLU A 404 -1.97 7.78 -9.35
CA GLU A 404 -1.18 8.49 -10.36
C GLU A 404 -0.29 7.53 -11.14
N ASP A 405 0.34 6.57 -10.45
CA ASP A 405 1.40 5.72 -10.99
C ASP A 405 0.87 4.63 -11.91
N PHE A 406 -0.36 4.18 -11.75
CA PHE A 406 -0.90 3.06 -12.49
C PHE A 406 -1.96 3.45 -13.53
N GLU A 407 -1.98 2.72 -14.63
CA GLU A 407 -3.12 2.57 -15.53
C GLU A 407 -4.05 1.52 -14.92
N PRO A 408 -5.24 1.92 -14.44
CA PRO A 408 -6.21 0.97 -13.93
C PRO A 408 -6.85 0.21 -15.11
N ARG A 409 -7.20 -1.07 -14.87
CA ARG A 409 -7.90 -1.91 -15.86
C ARG A 409 -7.15 -2.03 -17.20
N ALA A 410 -5.82 -1.99 -17.17
CA ALA A 410 -5.01 -2.28 -18.33
C ALA A 410 -5.34 -3.68 -18.88
N LYS A 411 -5.22 -3.90 -20.18
CA LYS A 411 -5.30 -5.25 -20.72
C LYS A 411 -4.10 -6.04 -20.19
N ALA A 412 -4.36 -7.13 -19.47
CA ALA A 412 -3.31 -7.96 -18.91
C ALA A 412 -2.38 -8.50 -20.01
N ASP A 413 -1.06 -8.39 -19.79
CA ASP A 413 -0.03 -8.88 -20.70
C ASP A 413 1.27 -9.18 -19.92
N PRO A 414 1.51 -10.45 -19.49
CA PRO A 414 2.69 -10.83 -18.71
C PRO A 414 4.01 -10.57 -19.45
N PHE A 415 3.96 -10.47 -20.78
CA PHE A 415 5.12 -10.23 -21.64
C PHE A 415 5.25 -8.76 -22.08
N HIS A 416 4.42 -7.87 -21.55
CA HIS A 416 4.44 -6.45 -21.89
C HIS A 416 5.86 -5.87 -21.82
N THR A 417 6.23 -5.12 -22.84
CA THR A 417 7.51 -4.40 -22.91
C THR A 417 7.30 -2.94 -22.53
N PHE A 418 7.94 -2.50 -21.47
CA PHE A 418 7.85 -1.12 -20.99
C PHE A 418 8.78 -0.15 -21.76
N GLY A 419 9.78 -0.67 -22.48
CA GLY A 419 10.72 0.09 -23.29
C GLY A 419 10.50 -0.09 -24.80
N ILE A 420 11.37 0.51 -25.61
CA ILE A 420 11.37 0.43 -27.08
C ILE A 420 12.45 -0.57 -27.56
#